data_cc078fed3b4540e7169e551a121365c7
#
_entry.id   cc078fed3b4540e7169e551a121365c7
#
_cell.length_a   1.000
_cell.length_b   1.000
_cell.length_c   1.000
_cell.angle_alpha   90.00
_cell.angle_beta   90.00
_cell.angle_gamma   90.00
#
_symmetry.space_group_name_H-M   'P 1'
#
loop_
_entity.id
_entity.type
_entity.pdbx_description
1 polymer ?
#
loop_
_entity_poly.entity_id
_entity_poly.type
_entity_poly.pdbx_seq_one_letter_code
_entity_poly.pdbx_strand_id
1 'polypeptide(L)'
;MKYDVVVIGSGPGGYVAAIKAAQNGLKTAVVEKAELGGVCLNWGCIPTKALLKSAQVYNYAKHAAGYGIEINGEITAPLDKIVERSRGVADTMSKGVSFLMKKNGIEVINGRGRLGG
;
A
#
# COMPACT_ATOMS: atom_id res chain seq x y z
N MET A 1 26.22 -2.94 13.18
CA MET A 1 25.28 -4.08 13.29
C MET A 1 25.45 -5.01 12.11
N LYS A 2 25.29 -6.29 12.33
CA LYS A 2 25.44 -7.29 11.26
C LYS A 2 24.10 -7.95 10.99
N TYR A 3 23.70 -8.00 9.73
CA TYR A 3 22.48 -8.67 9.24
C TYR A 3 22.89 -9.83 8.32
N ASP A 4 22.03 -10.84 8.25
CA ASP A 4 22.16 -11.91 7.27
C ASP A 4 21.63 -11.47 5.91
N VAL A 5 20.56 -10.66 5.92
CA VAL A 5 19.92 -10.10 4.71
C VAL A 5 19.58 -8.63 4.92
N VAL A 6 19.94 -7.81 3.94
CA VAL A 6 19.51 -6.41 3.86
C VAL A 6 18.78 -6.22 2.55
N VAL A 7 17.53 -5.78 2.61
CA VAL A 7 16.71 -5.49 1.44
C VAL A 7 16.68 -3.98 1.20
N ILE A 8 17.09 -3.55 0.03
CA ILE A 8 17.04 -2.14 -0.36
C ILE A 8 15.74 -1.88 -1.12
N GLY A 9 14.84 -1.15 -0.50
CA GLY A 9 13.50 -0.86 -1.02
C GLY A 9 12.42 -1.79 -0.47
N SER A 10 11.31 -1.20 -0.04
CA SER A 10 10.20 -1.89 0.62
C SER A 10 8.94 -2.02 -0.25
N GLY A 11 9.09 -1.98 -1.57
CA GLY A 11 8.01 -2.30 -2.48
C GLY A 11 7.55 -3.76 -2.36
N PRO A 12 6.54 -4.22 -3.12
CA PRO A 12 5.99 -5.59 -2.99
C PRO A 12 7.03 -6.70 -3.07
N GLY A 13 8.02 -6.58 -3.92
CA GLY A 13 9.14 -7.53 -3.96
C GLY A 13 10.00 -7.48 -2.71
N GLY A 14 10.29 -6.27 -2.21
CA GLY A 14 11.16 -6.04 -1.06
C GLY A 14 10.54 -6.49 0.25
N TYR A 15 9.35 -6.03 0.61
CA TYR A 15 8.77 -6.40 1.91
C TYR A 15 8.41 -7.89 1.96
N VAL A 16 7.99 -8.50 0.86
CA VAL A 16 7.72 -9.94 0.80
C VAL A 16 9.00 -10.75 0.99
N ALA A 17 10.08 -10.37 0.30
CA ALA A 17 11.38 -11.03 0.45
C ALA A 17 11.91 -10.91 1.89
N ALA A 18 11.82 -9.73 2.50
CA ALA A 18 12.25 -9.49 3.87
C ALA A 18 11.47 -10.34 4.87
N ILE A 19 10.15 -10.41 4.74
CA ILE A 19 9.29 -11.24 5.60
C ILE A 19 9.70 -12.71 5.47
N LYS A 20 9.89 -13.19 4.24
CA LYS A 20 10.29 -14.59 4.02
C LYS A 20 11.66 -14.90 4.60
N ALA A 21 12.62 -14.00 4.45
CA ALA A 21 13.96 -14.14 5.06
C ALA A 21 13.86 -14.23 6.59
N ALA A 22 13.11 -13.33 7.22
CA ALA A 22 12.93 -13.34 8.67
C ALA A 22 12.20 -14.60 9.15
N GLN A 23 11.18 -15.07 8.44
CA GLN A 23 10.49 -16.32 8.75
C GLN A 23 11.41 -17.55 8.65
N ASN A 24 12.45 -17.48 7.85
CA ASN A 24 13.47 -18.52 7.75
C ASN A 24 14.59 -18.37 8.82
N GLY A 25 14.40 -17.49 9.80
CA GLY A 25 15.33 -17.31 10.90
C GLY A 25 16.53 -16.39 10.61
N LEU A 26 16.53 -15.70 9.47
CA LEU A 26 17.61 -14.79 9.09
C LEU A 26 17.41 -13.41 9.72
N LYS A 27 18.47 -12.85 10.28
CA LYS A 27 18.45 -11.47 10.80
C LYS A 27 18.38 -10.49 9.64
N THR A 28 17.22 -9.85 9.51
CA THR A 28 16.86 -9.08 8.31
C THR A 28 16.61 -7.61 8.60
N ALA A 29 17.08 -6.74 7.71
CA ALA A 29 16.76 -5.32 7.70
C ALA A 29 16.22 -4.91 6.33
N VAL A 30 15.36 -3.88 6.32
CA VAL A 30 14.85 -3.22 5.12
C VAL A 30 15.27 -1.77 5.15
N VAL A 31 15.88 -1.29 4.06
CA VAL A 31 16.21 0.12 3.87
C VAL A 31 15.16 0.76 2.98
N GLU A 32 14.45 1.78 3.49
CA GLU A 32 13.43 2.52 2.74
C GLU A 32 13.69 4.03 2.81
N LYS A 33 13.69 4.67 1.65
CA LYS A 33 13.94 6.11 1.55
C LYS A 33 12.69 6.98 1.71
N ALA A 34 11.52 6.39 1.58
CA ALA A 34 10.23 7.09 1.64
C ALA A 34 9.23 6.30 2.49
N GLU A 35 8.17 5.78 1.91
CA GLU A 35 7.10 5.09 2.62
C GLU A 35 7.17 3.58 2.43
N LEU A 36 6.94 2.83 3.51
CA LEU A 36 6.85 1.38 3.46
C LEU A 36 5.74 0.92 2.51
N GLY A 37 6.02 -0.10 1.73
CA GLY A 37 5.15 -0.60 0.68
C GLY A 37 5.52 -0.09 -0.72
N GLY A 38 6.38 0.91 -0.80
CA GLY A 38 6.89 1.47 -2.06
C GLY A 38 5.83 2.16 -2.92
N VAL A 39 6.11 2.31 -4.19
CA VAL A 39 5.25 3.01 -5.15
C VAL A 39 3.88 2.34 -5.27
N CYS A 40 3.82 1.02 -5.37
CA CYS A 40 2.56 0.30 -5.57
C CYS A 40 1.52 0.62 -4.48
N LEU A 41 1.92 0.56 -3.22
CA LEU A 41 1.00 0.79 -2.10
C LEU A 41 0.67 2.27 -1.89
N ASN A 42 1.63 3.15 -2.14
CA ASN A 42 1.50 4.56 -1.76
C ASN A 42 1.07 5.47 -2.92
N TRP A 43 1.57 5.23 -4.13
CA TRP A 43 1.38 6.13 -5.28
C TRP A 43 1.04 5.40 -6.58
N GLY A 44 0.82 4.10 -6.56
CA GLY A 44 0.61 3.27 -7.73
C GLY A 44 -0.64 2.42 -7.65
N CYS A 45 -0.47 1.11 -7.59
CA CYS A 45 -1.53 0.10 -7.70
C CYS A 45 -2.71 0.33 -6.75
N ILE A 46 -2.43 0.54 -5.47
CA ILE A 46 -3.46 0.62 -4.43
C ILE A 46 -4.32 1.89 -4.56
N PRO A 47 -3.75 3.11 -4.57
CA PRO A 47 -4.57 4.30 -4.75
C PRO A 47 -5.24 4.35 -6.12
N THR A 48 -4.62 3.85 -7.17
CA THR A 48 -5.25 3.75 -8.50
C THR A 48 -6.48 2.86 -8.47
N LYS A 49 -6.39 1.68 -7.89
CA LYS A 49 -7.55 0.78 -7.75
C LYS A 49 -8.63 1.35 -6.85
N ALA A 50 -8.26 2.09 -5.82
CA ALA A 50 -9.23 2.79 -4.97
C ALA A 50 -10.02 3.84 -5.75
N LEU A 51 -9.36 4.61 -6.61
CA LEU A 51 -10.00 5.58 -7.51
C LEU A 51 -10.91 4.88 -8.52
N LEU A 52 -10.44 3.82 -9.14
CA LEU A 52 -11.24 3.03 -10.09
C LEU A 52 -12.49 2.42 -9.44
N LYS A 53 -12.36 1.96 -8.19
CA LYS A 53 -13.52 1.44 -7.45
C LYS A 53 -14.55 2.52 -7.17
N SER A 54 -14.13 3.71 -6.80
CA SER A 54 -15.03 4.85 -6.61
C SER A 54 -15.75 5.21 -7.92
N ALA A 55 -15.06 5.21 -9.05
CA ALA A 55 -15.64 5.43 -10.37
C ALA A 55 -16.66 4.34 -10.71
N GLN A 56 -16.35 3.09 -10.42
CA GLN A 56 -17.26 1.96 -10.66
C GLN A 56 -18.54 2.10 -9.83
N VAL A 57 -18.41 2.41 -8.54
CA VAL A 57 -19.57 2.61 -7.65
C VAL A 57 -20.45 3.77 -8.13
N TYR A 58 -19.84 4.88 -8.54
CA TYR A 58 -20.57 6.00 -9.12
C TYR A 58 -21.34 5.59 -10.37
N ASN A 59 -20.69 4.84 -11.25
CA ASN A 59 -21.33 4.33 -12.47
C ASN A 59 -22.51 3.39 -12.16
N TYR A 60 -22.37 2.50 -11.18
CA TYR A 60 -23.45 1.64 -10.71
C TYR A 60 -24.61 2.46 -10.14
N ALA A 61 -24.32 3.47 -9.35
CA ALA A 61 -25.35 4.35 -8.78
C ALA A 61 -26.11 5.10 -9.88
N LYS A 62 -25.42 5.60 -10.91
CA LYS A 62 -26.04 6.28 -12.06
C LYS A 62 -26.92 5.34 -12.90
N HIS A 63 -26.65 4.06 -12.93
CA HIS A 63 -27.34 3.05 -13.73
C HIS A 63 -28.08 2.02 -12.84
N ALA A 64 -28.40 2.41 -11.61
CA ALA A 64 -28.99 1.51 -10.61
C ALA A 64 -30.30 0.85 -11.07
N ALA A 65 -31.09 1.55 -11.84
CA ALA A 65 -32.39 1.04 -12.37
C ALA A 65 -32.19 -0.24 -13.19
N GLY A 66 -31.08 -0.36 -13.93
CA GLY A 66 -30.73 -1.57 -14.69
C GLY A 66 -30.50 -2.80 -13.82
N TYR A 67 -30.27 -2.60 -12.53
CA TYR A 67 -30.07 -3.64 -11.51
C TYR A 67 -31.31 -3.82 -10.61
N GLY A 68 -32.44 -3.18 -10.94
CA GLY A 68 -33.64 -3.23 -10.13
C GLY A 68 -33.56 -2.41 -8.83
N ILE A 69 -32.65 -1.47 -8.76
CA ILE A 69 -32.42 -0.61 -7.58
C ILE A 69 -32.89 0.80 -7.88
N GLU A 70 -33.71 1.35 -6.97
CA GLU A 70 -34.15 2.73 -7.04
C GLU A 70 -33.33 3.61 -6.10
N ILE A 71 -32.81 4.71 -6.63
CA ILE A 71 -32.09 5.72 -5.86
C ILE A 71 -32.83 7.04 -6.05
N ASN A 72 -33.32 7.60 -4.94
CA ASN A 72 -33.98 8.88 -4.91
C ASN A 72 -33.01 9.99 -4.53
N GLY A 73 -33.07 11.10 -5.28
CA GLY A 73 -32.21 12.24 -5.06
C GLY A 73 -31.01 12.32 -6.02
N GLU A 74 -30.21 13.35 -5.84
CA GLU A 74 -29.05 13.61 -6.67
C GLU A 74 -27.85 12.77 -6.20
N ILE A 75 -27.16 12.16 -7.17
CA ILE A 75 -25.93 11.41 -6.92
C ILE A 75 -24.76 12.28 -7.37
N THR A 76 -23.87 12.60 -6.43
CA THR A 76 -22.67 13.40 -6.69
C THR A 76 -21.41 12.61 -6.43
N ALA A 77 -20.33 12.99 -7.10
CA ALA A 77 -19.02 12.37 -6.96
C ALA A 77 -17.95 13.46 -6.72
N PRO A 78 -17.89 14.05 -5.51
CA PRO A 78 -16.91 15.08 -5.22
C PRO A 78 -15.50 14.49 -5.26
N LEU A 79 -14.65 15.05 -6.13
CA LEU A 79 -13.32 14.51 -6.40
C LEU A 79 -12.42 14.54 -5.16
N ASP A 80 -12.54 15.58 -4.35
CA ASP A 80 -11.77 15.73 -3.09
C ASP A 80 -12.00 14.54 -2.14
N LYS A 81 -13.24 14.13 -1.96
CA LYS A 81 -13.59 12.97 -1.11
C LYS A 81 -13.10 11.64 -1.71
N ILE A 82 -13.15 11.51 -3.03
CA ILE A 82 -12.65 10.33 -3.73
C ILE A 82 -11.13 10.22 -3.57
N VAL A 83 -10.41 11.33 -3.72
CA VAL A 83 -8.96 11.40 -3.53
C VAL A 83 -8.60 11.12 -2.07
N GLU A 84 -9.28 11.74 -1.12
CA GLU A 84 -9.07 11.52 0.32
C GLU A 84 -9.23 10.03 0.68
N ARG A 85 -10.26 9.38 0.18
CA ARG A 85 -10.44 7.93 0.36
C ARG A 85 -9.26 7.15 -0.19
N SER A 86 -8.77 7.47 -1.40
CA SER A 86 -7.64 6.77 -1.99
C SER A 86 -6.36 6.91 -1.15
N ARG A 87 -6.15 8.10 -0.57
CA ARG A 87 -5.03 8.34 0.36
C ARG A 87 -5.17 7.56 1.65
N GLY A 88 -6.38 7.47 2.20
CA GLY A 88 -6.66 6.66 3.39
C GLY A 88 -6.40 5.17 3.17
N VAL A 89 -6.79 4.63 2.01
CA VAL A 89 -6.51 3.23 1.66
C VAL A 89 -5.01 2.97 1.56
N ALA A 90 -4.27 3.86 0.88
CA ALA A 90 -2.81 3.75 0.76
C ALA A 90 -2.13 3.80 2.14
N ASP A 91 -2.54 4.71 3.01
CA ASP A 91 -2.01 4.85 4.37
C ASP A 91 -2.26 3.58 5.21
N THR A 92 -3.45 3.03 5.13
CA THR A 92 -3.80 1.76 5.81
C THR A 92 -2.90 0.61 5.36
N MET A 93 -2.64 0.50 4.07
CA MET A 93 -1.76 -0.55 3.52
C MET A 93 -0.31 -0.36 3.97
N SER A 94 0.20 0.86 3.94
CA SER A 94 1.56 1.18 4.41
C SER A 94 1.74 0.87 5.90
N LYS A 95 0.77 1.21 6.72
CA LYS A 95 0.74 0.85 8.14
C LYS A 95 0.70 -0.66 8.35
N GLY A 96 -0.02 -1.38 7.50
CA GLY A 96 -0.04 -2.84 7.49
C GLY A 96 1.33 -3.45 7.25
N VAL A 97 2.09 -2.91 6.30
CA VAL A 97 3.48 -3.34 6.04
C VAL A 97 4.37 -3.03 7.26
N SER A 98 4.23 -1.85 7.86
CA SER A 98 4.95 -1.50 9.09
C SER A 98 4.68 -2.49 10.22
N PHE A 99 3.42 -2.88 10.41
CA PHE A 99 3.03 -3.91 11.37
C PHE A 99 3.71 -5.26 11.07
N LEU A 100 3.72 -5.67 9.80
CA LEU A 100 4.36 -6.92 9.38
C LEU A 100 5.88 -6.91 9.63
N MET A 101 6.54 -5.77 9.43
CA MET A 101 7.96 -5.61 9.76
C MET A 101 8.20 -5.87 11.25
N LYS A 102 7.43 -5.21 12.12
CA LYS A 102 7.52 -5.39 13.57
C LYS A 102 7.22 -6.82 13.99
N LYS A 103 6.14 -7.39 13.46
CA LYS A 103 5.71 -8.76 13.78
C LYS A 103 6.80 -9.80 13.47
N ASN A 104 7.55 -9.60 12.40
CA ASN A 104 8.61 -10.51 11.96
C ASN A 104 9.99 -10.12 12.48
N GLY A 105 10.12 -9.11 13.35
CA GLY A 105 11.40 -8.67 13.92
C GLY A 105 12.34 -8.07 12.88
N ILE A 106 11.81 -7.48 11.82
CA ILE A 106 12.61 -6.85 10.76
C ILE A 106 12.89 -5.40 11.12
N GLU A 107 14.15 -5.01 11.10
CA GLU A 107 14.54 -3.63 11.32
C GLU A 107 14.29 -2.79 10.06
N VAL A 108 13.61 -1.67 10.22
CA VAL A 108 13.38 -0.70 9.15
C VAL A 108 14.37 0.45 9.31
N ILE A 109 15.24 0.61 8.33
CA ILE A 109 16.25 1.67 8.30
C ILE A 109 15.76 2.75 7.31
N ASN A 110 15.43 3.91 7.84
CA ASN A 110 15.00 5.04 7.00
C ASN A 110 16.22 5.69 6.35
N GLY A 111 16.24 5.69 5.04
CA GLY A 111 17.31 6.29 4.27
C GLY A 111 17.48 5.68 2.88
N ARG A 112 18.46 6.22 2.16
CA ARG A 112 18.79 5.75 0.82
C ARG A 112 19.91 4.71 0.88
N GLY A 113 19.58 3.47 0.53
CA GLY A 113 20.56 2.39 0.40
C GLY A 113 21.32 2.46 -0.92
N ARG A 114 22.60 2.11 -0.86
CA ARG A 114 23.45 1.89 -2.04
C ARG A 114 24.46 0.79 -1.77
N LEU A 115 24.87 0.11 -2.82
CA LEU A 115 25.96 -0.85 -2.71
C LEU A 115 27.29 -0.11 -2.61
N GLY A 116 28.11 -0.49 -1.64
CA GLY A 116 29.48 -0.03 -1.51
C GLY A 116 30.44 -1.02 -2.19
N GLY A 117 31.49 -0.50 -2.81
CA GLY A 117 32.55 -1.33 -3.37
C GLY A 117 33.58 -1.73 -2.35
#